data_4f7ff0fd49edaea9a9deec1e54a04b58
#
_entry.id   4f7ff0fd49edaea9a9deec1e54a04b58
#
_cell.length_a   1.000
_cell.length_b   1.000
_cell.length_c   1.000
_cell.angle_alpha   90.00
_cell.angle_beta   90.00
_cell.angle_gamma   90.00
#
_symmetry.space_group_name_H-M   'P 1'
#
loop_
_entity.id
_entity.type
_entity.pdbx_description
1 polymer ?
#
loop_
_entity_poly.entity_id
_entity_poly.type
_entity_poly.pdbx_seq_one_letter_code
_entity_poly.pdbx_strand_id
1 'polypeptide(L)'
;MQNKENIIKSYGLAKEQYGKIGVDTDEILKRLDEIMISVHCWQGDDVQGFENPEGALTGGIQATGNYPGKAGSADELRQDLEVVFKLVPGKHKVNLHAIYGEFGGEKTGRD
;
A
#
# COMPACT_ATOMS: atom_id res chain seq x y z
N MET A 1 13.50 -20.99 0.31
CA MET A 1 14.10 -19.91 1.12
C MET A 1 15.31 -19.39 0.39
N GLN A 2 15.34 -18.11 0.03
CA GLN A 2 16.52 -17.49 -0.54
C GLN A 2 17.63 -17.51 0.50
N ASN A 3 18.81 -17.96 0.13
CA ASN A 3 19.92 -18.09 1.07
C ASN A 3 20.34 -16.69 1.57
N LYS A 4 20.34 -16.49 2.87
CA LYS A 4 20.70 -15.22 3.53
C LYS A 4 22.07 -14.70 3.05
N GLU A 5 23.01 -15.58 2.81
CA GLU A 5 24.34 -15.23 2.29
C GLU A 5 24.26 -14.58 0.90
N ASN A 6 23.40 -15.08 0.03
CA ASN A 6 23.21 -14.50 -1.29
C ASN A 6 22.60 -13.09 -1.21
N ILE A 7 21.67 -12.86 -0.27
CA ILE A 7 21.11 -11.54 -0.05
C ILE A 7 22.17 -10.54 0.41
N ILE A 8 22.99 -10.93 1.40
CA ILE A 8 24.10 -10.10 1.92
C ILE A 8 25.10 -9.79 0.81
N LYS A 9 25.48 -10.78 0.01
CA LYS A 9 26.40 -10.59 -1.10
C LYS A 9 25.82 -9.65 -2.17
N SER A 10 24.57 -9.82 -2.53
CA SER A 10 23.89 -8.95 -3.50
C SER A 10 23.78 -7.52 -3.00
N TYR A 11 23.47 -7.33 -1.73
CA TYR A 11 23.46 -6.01 -1.12
C TYR A 11 24.85 -5.35 -1.14
N GLY A 12 25.90 -6.10 -0.81
CA GLY A 12 27.28 -5.60 -0.86
C GLY A 12 27.67 -5.09 -2.25
N LEU A 13 27.33 -5.83 -3.31
CA LEU A 13 27.56 -5.41 -4.68
C LEU A 13 26.77 -4.14 -5.05
N ALA A 14 25.51 -4.06 -4.65
CA ALA A 14 24.69 -2.88 -4.86
C ALA A 14 25.27 -1.65 -4.14
N LYS A 15 25.67 -1.80 -2.87
CA LYS A 15 26.31 -0.77 -2.06
C LYS A 15 27.56 -0.18 -2.74
N GLU A 16 28.42 -1.03 -3.31
CA GLU A 16 29.59 -0.58 -4.07
C GLU A 16 29.20 0.25 -5.29
N GLN A 17 28.18 -0.17 -6.03
CA GLN A 17 27.72 0.57 -7.22
C GLN A 17 27.13 1.95 -6.85
N TYR A 18 26.29 1.99 -5.83
CA TYR A 18 25.74 3.24 -5.31
C TYR A 18 26.82 4.16 -4.75
N GLY A 19 27.83 3.62 -4.08
CA GLY A 19 28.98 4.37 -3.56
C GLY A 19 29.77 5.09 -4.65
N LYS A 20 29.88 4.52 -5.87
CA LYS A 20 30.54 5.15 -7.02
C LYS A 20 29.87 6.44 -7.50
N ILE A 21 28.59 6.60 -7.21
CA ILE A 21 27.83 7.82 -7.53
C ILE A 21 27.56 8.69 -6.31
N GLY A 22 28.27 8.42 -5.21
CA GLY A 22 28.23 9.23 -3.98
C GLY A 22 27.05 8.94 -3.06
N VAL A 23 26.38 7.78 -3.20
CA VAL A 23 25.26 7.39 -2.34
C VAL A 23 25.72 6.39 -1.28
N ASP A 24 25.58 6.78 0.00
CA ASP A 24 25.72 5.88 1.15
C ASP A 24 24.40 5.16 1.39
N THR A 25 24.33 3.90 1.00
CA THR A 25 23.08 3.12 1.09
C THR A 25 22.68 2.83 2.54
N ASP A 26 23.61 2.67 3.47
CA ASP A 26 23.30 2.42 4.87
C ASP A 26 22.68 3.65 5.53
N GLU A 27 23.18 4.84 5.23
CA GLU A 27 22.62 6.10 5.69
C GLU A 27 21.24 6.36 5.07
N ILE A 28 21.11 6.12 3.76
CA ILE A 28 19.82 6.31 3.06
C ILE A 28 18.75 5.38 3.60
N LEU A 29 19.06 4.11 3.86
CA LEU A 29 18.10 3.17 4.43
C LEU A 29 17.63 3.61 5.82
N LYS A 30 18.53 4.10 6.69
CA LYS A 30 18.14 4.67 7.99
C LYS A 30 17.21 5.87 7.83
N ARG A 31 17.46 6.74 6.86
CA ARG A 31 16.60 7.90 6.57
C ARG A 31 15.24 7.47 6.03
N LEU A 32 15.19 6.44 5.18
CA LEU A 32 13.94 5.90 4.65
C LEU A 32 13.06 5.30 5.75
N ASP A 33 13.64 4.68 6.78
CA ASP A 33 12.89 4.17 7.94
C ASP A 33 12.16 5.27 8.72
N GLU A 34 12.60 6.52 8.60
CA GLU A 34 11.95 7.67 9.22
C GLU A 34 10.88 8.33 8.34
N ILE A 35 10.89 8.04 7.05
CA ILE A 35 9.93 8.60 6.09
C ILE A 35 8.64 7.78 6.13
N MET A 36 7.53 8.47 6.36
CA MET A 36 6.23 7.84 6.39
C MET A 36 5.68 7.68 4.97
N ILE A 37 5.49 6.43 4.55
CA ILE A 37 4.94 6.09 3.24
C ILE A 37 3.42 5.98 3.34
N SER A 38 2.72 6.72 2.49
CA SER A 38 1.26 6.66 2.41
C SER A 38 0.83 5.69 1.32
N VAL A 39 0.14 4.63 1.73
CA VAL A 39 -0.41 3.61 0.82
C VAL A 39 -1.83 3.98 0.48
N HIS A 40 -2.17 3.99 -0.80
CA HIS A 40 -3.54 4.20 -1.25
C HIS A 40 -4.41 2.98 -1.00
N CYS A 41 -5.59 3.20 -0.43
CA CYS A 41 -6.59 2.15 -0.17
C CYS A 41 -7.03 1.38 -1.44
N TRP A 42 -6.94 2.00 -2.60
CA TRP A 42 -7.29 1.41 -3.90
C TRP A 42 -6.55 0.10 -4.22
N GLN A 43 -5.40 -0.09 -3.64
CA GLN A 43 -4.58 -1.27 -3.88
C GLN A 43 -5.18 -2.54 -3.28
N GLY A 44 -6.10 -2.41 -2.32
CA GLY A 44 -6.72 -3.55 -1.65
C GLY A 44 -8.07 -3.97 -2.25
N ASP A 45 -8.84 -3.03 -2.82
CA ASP A 45 -10.22 -3.27 -3.28
C ASP A 45 -10.49 -2.92 -4.74
N ASP A 46 -9.45 -2.59 -5.50
CA ASP A 46 -9.56 -2.25 -6.93
C ASP A 46 -10.42 -0.99 -7.19
N VAL A 47 -10.26 0.03 -6.36
CA VAL A 47 -10.95 1.35 -6.50
C VAL A 47 -12.47 1.30 -6.27
N GLN A 48 -13.01 0.20 -5.84
CA GLN A 48 -14.46 0.03 -5.70
C GLN A 48 -15.04 0.83 -4.53
N GLY A 49 -14.33 0.86 -3.40
CA GLY A 49 -14.86 1.42 -2.14
C GLY A 49 -16.02 0.59 -1.57
N PHE A 50 -16.64 1.09 -0.51
CA PHE A 50 -17.65 0.33 0.25
C PHE A 50 -18.98 1.08 0.43
N GLU A 51 -19.08 2.33 -0.02
CA GLU A 51 -20.28 3.15 0.15
C GLU A 51 -21.42 2.72 -0.79
N ASN A 52 -21.07 2.27 -1.99
CA ASN A 52 -22.05 1.85 -2.99
C ASN A 52 -21.52 0.64 -3.80
N PRO A 53 -21.51 -0.55 -3.20
CA PRO A 53 -20.91 -1.74 -3.82
C PRO A 53 -21.63 -2.18 -5.11
N GLU A 54 -22.92 -1.84 -5.29
CA GLU A 54 -23.71 -2.14 -6.48
C GLU A 54 -23.67 -0.99 -7.51
N GLY A 55 -23.04 0.12 -7.17
CA GLY A 55 -23.01 1.32 -8.02
C GLY A 55 -22.04 1.17 -9.19
N ALA A 56 -22.43 1.71 -10.34
CA ALA A 56 -21.50 1.88 -11.44
C ALA A 56 -20.49 2.98 -11.10
N LEU A 57 -19.22 2.72 -11.36
CA LEU A 57 -18.17 3.75 -11.27
C LEU A 57 -18.44 4.80 -12.36
N THR A 58 -18.64 6.05 -11.96
CA THR A 58 -18.93 7.16 -12.87
C THR A 58 -17.75 8.14 -12.87
N GLY A 59 -17.04 8.22 -13.99
CA GLY A 59 -15.99 9.22 -14.23
C GLY A 59 -14.61 8.78 -13.72
N GLY A 60 -13.57 9.43 -14.25
CA GLY A 60 -12.17 9.20 -13.88
C GLY A 60 -11.55 7.94 -14.47
N ILE A 61 -10.32 7.66 -14.05
CA ILE A 61 -9.64 6.40 -14.36
C ILE A 61 -10.24 5.34 -13.44
N GLN A 62 -10.95 4.42 -14.01
CA GLN A 62 -11.45 3.26 -13.29
C GLN A 62 -10.42 2.16 -13.38
N ALA A 63 -9.99 1.64 -12.25
CA ALA A 63 -9.18 0.44 -12.23
C ALA A 63 -10.03 -0.72 -12.79
N THR A 64 -9.39 -1.56 -13.53
CA THR A 64 -10.06 -2.66 -14.24
C THR A 64 -9.58 -4.01 -13.76
N GLY A 65 -8.80 -4.01 -12.68
CA GLY A 65 -8.34 -5.23 -12.06
C GLY A 65 -9.51 -5.94 -11.38
N ASN A 66 -9.96 -7.01 -11.92
CA ASN A 66 -10.92 -7.89 -11.25
C ASN A 66 -10.16 -9.10 -10.69
N TYR A 67 -9.19 -8.84 -9.83
CA TYR A 67 -8.38 -9.91 -9.26
C TYR A 67 -9.14 -10.63 -8.13
N PRO A 68 -9.00 -11.95 -8.03
CA PRO A 68 -9.57 -12.70 -6.92
C PRO A 68 -8.89 -12.30 -5.61
N GLY A 69 -9.68 -12.15 -4.55
CA GLY A 69 -9.15 -11.80 -3.22
C GLY A 69 -9.04 -10.30 -2.95
N LYS A 70 -9.59 -9.44 -3.81
CA LYS A 70 -9.75 -8.03 -3.47
C LYS A 70 -10.69 -7.88 -2.26
N ALA A 71 -10.42 -6.89 -1.41
CA ALA A 71 -11.26 -6.63 -0.25
C ALA A 71 -12.68 -6.21 -0.68
N GLY A 72 -13.68 -6.87 -0.15
CA GLY A 72 -15.11 -6.57 -0.37
C GLY A 72 -15.74 -5.81 0.80
N SER A 73 -14.98 -5.56 1.86
CA SER A 73 -15.42 -4.79 3.03
C SER A 73 -14.26 -4.01 3.63
N ALA A 74 -14.58 -3.01 4.45
CA ALA A 74 -13.58 -2.22 5.16
C ALA A 74 -12.75 -3.09 6.13
N ASP A 75 -13.35 -4.09 6.74
CA ASP A 75 -12.64 -5.01 7.64
C ASP A 75 -11.64 -5.89 6.90
N GLU A 76 -11.99 -6.40 5.73
CA GLU A 76 -11.05 -7.14 4.89
C GLU A 76 -9.89 -6.25 4.44
N LEU A 77 -10.18 -5.01 4.03
CA LEU A 77 -9.14 -4.05 3.64
C LEU A 77 -8.19 -3.74 4.82
N ARG A 78 -8.71 -3.57 6.04
CA ARG A 78 -7.88 -3.37 7.24
C ARG A 78 -6.97 -4.56 7.49
N GLN A 79 -7.49 -5.79 7.39
CA GLN A 79 -6.70 -7.02 7.58
C GLN A 79 -5.58 -7.12 6.54
N ASP A 80 -5.87 -6.85 5.28
CA ASP A 80 -4.89 -6.88 4.19
C ASP A 80 -3.79 -5.84 4.42
N LEU A 81 -4.15 -4.61 4.78
CA LEU A 81 -3.21 -3.54 5.10
C LEU A 81 -2.33 -3.88 6.31
N GLU A 82 -2.89 -4.51 7.35
CA GLU A 82 -2.11 -4.97 8.50
C GLU A 82 -1.04 -6.00 8.09
N VAL A 83 -1.36 -6.90 7.18
CA VAL A 83 -0.39 -7.87 6.65
C VAL A 83 0.70 -7.14 5.87
N VAL A 84 0.34 -6.22 5.00
CA VAL A 84 1.30 -5.41 4.22
C VAL A 84 2.24 -4.65 5.16
N PHE A 85 1.71 -3.98 6.19
CA PHE A 85 2.51 -3.20 7.14
C PHE A 85 3.43 -4.05 8.02
N LYS A 86 3.10 -5.32 8.22
CA LYS A 86 4.01 -6.28 8.89
C LYS A 86 5.12 -6.78 7.98
N LEU A 87 4.87 -6.87 6.67
CA LEU A 87 5.82 -7.40 5.70
C LEU A 87 6.77 -6.34 5.15
N VAL A 88 6.31 -5.10 5.00
CA VAL A 88 7.09 -3.99 4.46
C VAL A 88 7.70 -3.19 5.62
N PRO A 89 9.03 -3.07 5.69
CA PRO A 89 9.67 -2.27 6.74
C PRO A 89 9.39 -0.77 6.58
N GLY A 90 9.51 -0.02 7.68
CA GLY A 90 9.34 1.43 7.70
C GLY A 90 8.07 1.90 8.38
N LYS A 91 7.76 3.19 8.23
CA LYS A 91 6.56 3.84 8.79
C LYS A 91 5.49 3.99 7.71
N HIS A 92 4.26 3.62 8.03
CA HIS A 92 3.16 3.60 7.07
C HIS A 92 1.99 4.46 7.49
N LYS A 93 1.28 4.98 6.51
CA LYS A 93 -0.05 5.59 6.60
C LYS A 93 -0.95 4.98 5.54
N VAL A 94 -2.25 5.13 5.72
CA VAL A 94 -3.25 4.84 4.69
C VAL A 94 -3.79 6.17 4.16
N ASN A 95 -3.92 6.28 2.85
CA ASN A 95 -4.63 7.36 2.20
C ASN A 95 -5.99 6.83 1.73
N LEU A 96 -7.06 7.28 2.37
CA LEU A 96 -8.42 6.90 2.04
C LEU A 96 -9.00 7.82 0.95
N HIS A 97 -9.79 7.23 0.08
CA HIS A 97 -10.60 7.96 -0.90
C HIS A 97 -12.01 8.25 -0.33
N ALA A 98 -12.74 9.18 -0.96
CA ALA A 98 -14.04 9.64 -0.50
C ALA A 98 -15.14 8.55 -0.48
N ILE A 99 -14.95 7.43 -1.18
CA ILE A 99 -15.91 6.32 -1.30
C ILE A 99 -15.72 5.20 -0.25
N TYR A 100 -14.94 5.46 0.79
CA TYR A 100 -14.62 4.49 1.85
C TYR A 100 -15.29 4.81 3.19
N GLY A 101 -16.38 5.57 3.17
CA GLY A 101 -17.17 5.86 4.37
C GLY A 101 -17.92 4.63 4.87
N GLU A 102 -17.99 4.47 6.19
CA GLU A 102 -18.78 3.46 6.88
C GLU A 102 -19.89 4.17 7.67
N PHE A 103 -21.11 4.14 7.18
CA PHE A 103 -22.24 4.89 7.75
C PHE A 103 -23.25 4.01 8.51
N GLY A 104 -22.89 2.74 8.81
CA GLY A 104 -23.74 1.83 9.57
C GLY A 104 -25.12 1.53 8.93
N GLY A 105 -25.22 1.67 7.60
CA GLY A 105 -26.45 1.49 6.85
C GLY A 105 -27.33 2.74 6.75
N GLU A 106 -26.93 3.86 7.36
CA GLU A 106 -27.60 5.13 7.20
C GLU A 106 -27.20 5.79 5.86
N LYS A 107 -28.19 6.32 5.13
CA LYS A 107 -27.93 7.15 3.96
C LYS A 107 -27.53 8.53 4.43
N THR A 108 -26.22 8.80 4.44
CA THR A 108 -25.68 10.11 4.81
C THR A 108 -25.33 10.87 3.52
N GLY A 109 -25.89 12.08 3.38
CA GLY A 109 -25.45 13.02 2.33
C GLY A 109 -24.03 13.50 2.60
N ARG A 110 -23.35 13.95 1.57
CA ARG A 110 -22.01 14.55 1.67
C ARG A 110 -22.05 16.08 1.80
N ASP A 111 -23.24 16.63 1.98
CA ASP A 111 -23.49 18.07 2.08
C ASP A 111 -23.33 18.58 3.52
#